data_eb98931a18d2cd8309bed83e1427e1b9
#
_entry.id   eb98931a18d2cd8309bed83e1427e1b9
#
_cell.length_a   1.000
_cell.length_b   1.000
_cell.length_c   1.000
_cell.angle_alpha   90.00
_cell.angle_beta   90.00
_cell.angle_gamma   90.00
#
_symmetry.space_group_name_H-M   'P 1'
#
loop_
_entity.id
_entity.type
_entity.pdbx_description
1 polymer ?
#
loop_
_entity_poly.entity_id
_entity_poly.type
_entity_poly.pdbx_seq_one_letter_code
_entity_poly.pdbx_strand_id
1 'polypeptide(L)'
;MKIKYLHTMVRVKNIEQSLEFYCNLLGLKEIRRKDSEEGKFTLVFLAAPKQEEVCVELTYNWNSSENYTEGRNFGHLAFEIDLSLIHI
;
A
#
# COMPACT_ATOMS: atom_id res chain seq x y z
N MET A 1 16.75 5.80 23.48
CA MET A 1 16.52 5.58 22.04
C MET A 1 15.11 5.99 21.69
N LYS A 2 14.99 6.78 20.60
CA LYS A 2 13.67 7.10 20.05
C LYS A 2 13.46 6.27 18.80
N ILE A 3 12.28 5.68 18.69
CA ILE A 3 11.96 4.82 17.55
C ILE A 3 10.61 5.25 16.97
N LYS A 4 10.51 5.28 15.65
CA LYS A 4 9.29 5.67 14.97
C LYS A 4 8.99 4.66 13.87
N TYR A 5 7.78 4.13 13.88
CA TYR A 5 7.33 3.23 12.83
C TYR A 5 6.97 4.04 11.59
N LEU A 6 7.45 3.63 10.43
CA LEU A 6 7.22 4.35 9.19
C LEU A 6 6.20 3.68 8.27
N HIS A 7 6.45 2.43 7.91
CA HIS A 7 5.55 1.78 6.97
C HIS A 7 5.71 0.26 6.92
N THR A 8 4.71 -0.38 6.34
CA THR A 8 4.76 -1.78 5.94
C THR A 8 4.71 -1.82 4.41
N MET A 9 5.56 -2.64 3.79
CA MET A 9 5.63 -2.73 2.34
C MET A 9 4.92 -3.98 1.84
N VAL A 10 4.16 -3.82 0.76
CA VAL A 10 3.46 -4.90 0.08
C VAL A 10 3.82 -4.85 -1.39
N ARG A 11 4.26 -5.97 -1.94
CA ARG A 11 4.51 -6.08 -3.38
C ARG A 11 3.18 -6.34 -4.09
N VAL A 12 2.94 -5.61 -5.18
CA VAL A 12 1.71 -5.75 -5.93
C VAL A 12 2.01 -6.03 -7.40
N LYS A 13 1.19 -6.83 -8.03
CA LYS A 13 1.35 -7.18 -9.42
C LYS A 13 0.73 -6.15 -10.35
N ASN A 14 -0.38 -5.56 -9.94
CA ASN A 14 -1.12 -4.57 -10.72
C ASN A 14 -1.37 -3.36 -9.85
N ILE A 15 -0.61 -2.29 -10.09
CA ILE A 15 -0.68 -1.10 -9.25
C ILE A 15 -2.05 -0.41 -9.33
N GLU A 16 -2.65 -0.37 -10.52
CA GLU A 16 -3.94 0.29 -10.71
C GLU A 16 -5.05 -0.43 -9.96
N GLN A 17 -5.04 -1.75 -10.01
CA GLN A 17 -6.02 -2.56 -9.31
C GLN A 17 -5.85 -2.43 -7.79
N SER A 18 -4.61 -2.36 -7.33
CA SER A 18 -4.33 -2.17 -5.91
C SER A 18 -4.78 -0.80 -5.42
N LEU A 19 -4.56 0.24 -6.22
CA LEU A 19 -5.00 1.59 -5.87
C LEU A 19 -6.52 1.68 -5.85
N GLU A 20 -7.20 0.98 -6.73
CA GLU A 20 -8.65 0.91 -6.72
C GLU A 20 -9.14 0.35 -5.37
N PHE A 21 -8.50 -0.70 -4.91
CA PHE A 21 -8.87 -1.30 -3.63
C PHE A 21 -8.53 -0.38 -2.45
N TYR A 22 -7.27 0.03 -2.34
CA TYR A 22 -6.82 0.77 -1.16
C TYR A 22 -7.35 2.20 -1.11
N CYS A 23 -7.44 2.87 -2.25
CA CYS A 23 -7.85 4.27 -2.28
C CYS A 23 -9.34 4.44 -2.51
N ASN A 24 -9.89 3.80 -3.55
CA ASN A 24 -11.29 4.03 -3.90
C ASN A 24 -12.24 3.26 -3.00
N LEU A 25 -11.89 2.05 -2.62
CA LEU A 25 -12.75 1.26 -1.74
C LEU A 25 -12.50 1.55 -0.26
N LEU A 26 -11.25 1.46 0.20
CA LEU A 26 -10.93 1.66 1.61
C LEU A 26 -10.78 3.13 2.01
N GLY A 27 -10.50 4.01 1.07
CA GLY A 27 -10.40 5.43 1.37
C GLY A 27 -9.04 5.91 1.83
N LEU A 28 -7.99 5.12 1.60
CA LEU A 28 -6.63 5.60 1.87
C LEU A 28 -6.26 6.66 0.83
N LYS A 29 -5.34 7.53 1.21
CA LYS A 29 -4.86 8.59 0.32
C LYS A 29 -3.44 8.29 -0.13
N GLU A 30 -3.17 8.53 -1.40
CA GLU A 30 -1.81 8.48 -1.91
C GLU A 30 -1.11 9.75 -1.44
N ILE A 31 -0.06 9.59 -0.63
CA ILE A 31 0.66 10.73 -0.08
C ILE A 31 2.00 10.97 -0.75
N ARG A 32 2.56 9.95 -1.42
CA ARG A 32 3.83 10.08 -2.11
C ARG A 32 3.97 8.94 -3.10
N ARG A 33 4.66 9.23 -4.19
CA ARG A 33 4.96 8.24 -5.23
C ARG A 33 6.39 8.45 -5.71
N LYS A 34 7.08 7.35 -6.01
CA LYS A 34 8.43 7.38 -6.53
C LYS A 34 8.60 6.34 -7.61
N ASP A 35 9.05 6.76 -8.79
CA ASP A 35 9.44 5.87 -9.88
C ASP A 35 10.94 5.78 -9.92
N SER A 36 11.47 4.57 -10.08
CA SER A 36 12.91 4.36 -10.25
C SER A 36 13.16 3.71 -11.60
N GLU A 37 13.71 4.47 -12.54
CA GLU A 37 14.10 3.95 -13.85
C GLU A 37 15.24 2.96 -13.71
N GLU A 38 16.18 3.24 -12.82
CA GLU A 38 17.33 2.38 -12.60
C GLU A 38 16.91 1.04 -11.99
N GLY A 39 16.05 1.08 -10.97
CA GLY A 39 15.59 -0.13 -10.28
C GLY A 39 14.39 -0.78 -10.94
N LYS A 40 13.76 -0.10 -11.90
CA LYS A 40 12.57 -0.61 -12.59
C LYS A 40 11.44 -0.92 -11.63
N PHE A 41 11.11 0.03 -10.77
CA PHE A 41 10.00 -0.12 -9.85
C PHE A 41 9.31 1.19 -9.56
N THR A 42 8.08 1.09 -9.06
CA THR A 42 7.30 2.23 -8.58
C THR A 42 6.90 1.95 -7.15
N LEU A 43 7.09 2.95 -6.29
CA LEU A 43 6.65 2.91 -4.90
C LEU A 43 5.48 3.89 -4.75
N VAL A 44 4.41 3.45 -4.10
CA VAL A 44 3.27 4.31 -3.80
C VAL A 44 3.00 4.23 -2.30
N PHE A 45 3.02 5.36 -1.62
CA PHE A 45 2.80 5.43 -0.19
C PHE A 45 1.37 5.89 0.09
N LEU A 46 0.62 5.07 0.79
CA LEU A 46 -0.78 5.31 1.11
C LEU A 46 -0.96 5.44 2.61
N ALA A 47 -1.87 6.31 3.02
CA ALA A 47 -2.14 6.50 4.45
C ALA A 47 -3.62 6.77 4.68
N ALA A 48 -4.10 6.41 5.86
CA ALA A 48 -5.43 6.79 6.29
C ALA A 48 -5.44 8.29 6.56
N PRO A 49 -6.58 8.97 6.34
CA PRO A 49 -6.68 10.40 6.64
C PRO A 49 -6.29 10.68 8.09
N LYS A 50 -5.48 11.72 8.29
CA LYS A 50 -4.97 12.15 9.60
C LYS A 50 -4.00 11.17 10.23
N GLN A 51 -3.52 10.16 9.48
CA GLN A 51 -2.53 9.20 9.94
C GLN A 51 -1.39 9.09 8.94
N GLU A 52 -0.99 10.21 8.35
CA GLU A 52 -0.01 10.24 7.27
C GLU A 52 1.39 9.82 7.72
N GLU A 53 1.62 9.71 9.01
CA GLU A 53 2.90 9.28 9.55
C GLU A 53 3.14 7.78 9.41
N VAL A 54 2.08 7.00 9.25
CA VAL A 54 2.16 5.55 9.17
C VAL A 54 1.53 5.10 7.86
N CYS A 55 2.36 4.55 6.99
CA CYS A 55 1.95 4.28 5.62
C CYS A 55 1.91 2.80 5.29
N VAL A 56 1.14 2.47 4.27
CA VAL A 56 1.31 1.24 3.53
C VAL A 56 2.07 1.60 2.27
N GLU A 57 3.22 0.96 2.03
CA GLU A 57 4.01 1.19 0.82
C GLU A 57 3.72 0.07 -0.16
N LEU A 58 3.16 0.42 -1.31
CA LEU A 58 2.97 -0.53 -2.39
C LEU A 58 4.19 -0.50 -3.29
N THR A 59 4.76 -1.66 -3.57
CA THR A 59 5.90 -1.79 -4.47
C THR A 59 5.46 -2.53 -5.72
N TYR A 60 5.56 -1.86 -6.86
CA TYR A 60 5.26 -2.44 -8.16
C TYR A 60 6.57 -2.58 -8.94
N ASN A 61 6.98 -3.83 -9.18
CA ASN A 61 8.19 -4.12 -9.98
C ASN A 61 7.79 -4.23 -11.45
N TRP A 62 8.39 -3.36 -12.26
CA TRP A 62 8.09 -3.30 -13.69
C TRP A 62 8.51 -4.59 -14.39
N ASN A 63 7.75 -4.97 -15.39
CA ASN A 63 8.07 -6.12 -16.25
C ASN A 63 8.18 -7.45 -15.50
N SER A 64 7.64 -7.52 -14.29
CA SER A 64 7.62 -8.77 -13.54
C SER A 64 6.38 -9.57 -13.92
N SER A 65 6.58 -10.87 -14.14
CA SER A 65 5.47 -11.80 -14.36
C SER A 65 5.18 -12.62 -13.12
N GLU A 66 5.84 -12.30 -12.00
CA GLU A 66 5.68 -13.06 -10.78
C GLU A 66 4.27 -12.91 -10.19
N ASN A 67 3.70 -14.04 -9.79
CA ASN A 67 2.46 -14.06 -9.03
C ASN A 67 2.81 -14.17 -7.57
N TYR A 68 2.51 -13.13 -6.80
CA TYR A 68 2.87 -13.11 -5.39
C TYR A 68 1.94 -13.98 -4.56
N THR A 69 2.52 -14.69 -3.61
CA THR A 69 1.80 -15.49 -2.65
C THR A 69 2.03 -14.90 -1.26
N GLU A 70 1.14 -15.20 -0.33
CA GLU A 70 1.25 -14.64 1.01
C GLU A 70 2.35 -15.31 1.85
N GLY A 71 2.64 -16.58 1.57
CA GLY A 71 3.56 -17.34 2.40
C GLY A 71 2.92 -17.68 3.75
N ARG A 72 3.71 -18.21 4.65
CA ARG A 72 3.21 -18.64 5.96
C ARG A 72 3.60 -17.68 7.09
N ASN A 73 4.53 -16.79 6.81
CA ASN A 73 5.04 -15.86 7.80
C ASN A 73 4.12 -14.64 7.98
N PHE A 74 3.53 -14.18 6.89
CA PHE A 74 2.68 -12.99 6.95
C PHE A 74 1.33 -13.32 7.57
N GLY A 75 0.94 -12.54 8.58
CA GLY A 75 -0.36 -12.68 9.22
C GLY A 75 -1.42 -11.81 8.55
N HIS A 76 -1.48 -10.54 8.94
CA HIS A 76 -2.49 -9.64 8.37
C HIS A 76 -2.15 -8.18 8.67
N LEU A 77 -2.83 -7.30 7.95
CA LEU A 77 -2.90 -5.87 8.26
C LEU A 77 -4.34 -5.58 8.69
N ALA A 78 -4.48 -4.76 9.72
CA ALA A 78 -5.80 -4.45 10.25
C ALA A 78 -6.10 -2.96 10.09
N PHE A 79 -7.32 -2.66 9.65
CA PHE A 79 -7.82 -1.30 9.53
C PHE A 79 -9.17 -1.22 10.22
N GLU A 80 -9.38 -0.14 10.95
CA GLU A 80 -10.69 0.16 11.49
C GLU A 80 -11.41 1.07 10.52
N ILE A 81 -12.64 0.74 10.18
CA ILE A 81 -13.45 1.56 9.28
C ILE A 81 -14.80 1.84 9.90
N ASP A 82 -15.39 2.95 9.49
CA ASP A 82 -16.76 3.30 9.85
C ASP A 82 -17.63 2.99 8.64
N LEU A 83 -18.44 1.92 8.75
CA LEU A 83 -19.25 1.45 7.64
C LEU A 83 -20.27 2.47 7.16
N SER A 84 -20.65 3.42 8.00
CA SER A 84 -21.59 4.46 7.60
C SER A 84 -21.01 5.40 6.55
N LEU A 85 -19.70 5.40 6.36
CA LEU A 85 -19.01 6.24 5.39
C LEU A 85 -18.69 5.51 4.09
N ILE A 86 -19.03 4.24 3.99
CA ILE A 86 -18.74 3.42 2.81
C ILE A 86 -20.02 3.16 2.04
N HIS A 87 -20.00 3.53 0.77
CA HIS A 87 -21.09 3.26 -0.16
C HIS A 87 -20.64 2.10 -1.05
N ILE A 88 -21.16 0.92 -0.76
CA ILE A 88 -20.81 -0.30 -1.50
C ILE A 88 -21.94 -0.64 -2.46
#